data_5dfddffaf02c6fb34544936fc2338220
#
_entry.id   5dfddffaf02c6fb34544936fc2338220
#
_cell.length_a   1.000
_cell.length_b   1.000
_cell.length_c   1.000
_cell.angle_alpha   90.00
_cell.angle_beta   90.00
_cell.angle_gamma   90.00
#
_symmetry.space_group_name_H-M   'P 1'
#
loop_
_entity.id
_entity.type
_entity.pdbx_description
1 polymer ?
#
loop_
_entity_poly.entity_id
_entity_poly.type
_entity_poly.pdbx_seq_one_letter_code
_entity_poly.pdbx_strand_id
1 'polypeptide(L)'
;RSSAASDVYKRQVIGLVTQDKTRVAPVPGISLIYADQHWARQPVMYQPAIVILFQGQKTGYLGSSVFSYDATKYLMLTVPLPFECETFATPEAPLAGLSLRVDALKLQDLLIDIGDDDGFHPEPQTRGIHSALLTEEMLCATERLLDVMKDPRDARVLGPQIVREILYHVLQGPCGGALLALVSRQTQFSQIARALRRIEHHFTDSLSVDLL
;
A
#
# COMPACT_ATOMS: atom_id res chain seq x y z
N ARG A 1 20.75 15.26 -2.76
CA ARG A 1 21.22 13.84 -2.91
C ARG A 1 20.30 13.16 -3.88
N SER A 2 20.77 13.15 -5.03
CA SER A 2 19.89 13.21 -6.16
C SER A 2 19.93 11.95 -7.04
N SER A 3 19.82 12.06 -8.25
CA SER A 3 19.83 11.18 -9.41
C SER A 3 20.54 9.83 -9.26
N ALA A 4 21.76 9.75 -8.73
CA ALA A 4 22.57 8.52 -8.69
C ALA A 4 21.99 7.43 -7.72
N ALA A 5 21.49 7.80 -6.54
CA ALA A 5 20.88 6.86 -5.62
C ALA A 5 19.57 6.31 -6.22
N SER A 6 18.73 7.18 -6.76
CA SER A 6 17.52 6.78 -7.47
C SER A 6 17.80 5.80 -8.63
N ASP A 7 18.90 5.97 -9.35
CA ASP A 7 19.28 5.09 -10.47
C ASP A 7 19.77 3.71 -10.02
N VAL A 8 20.39 3.60 -8.86
CA VAL A 8 20.78 2.32 -8.25
C VAL A 8 19.51 1.52 -7.88
N TYR A 9 18.53 2.15 -7.24
CA TYR A 9 17.29 1.46 -6.81
C TYR A 9 16.39 1.07 -7.98
N LYS A 10 16.33 1.89 -9.01
CA LYS A 10 15.68 1.53 -10.28
C LYS A 10 16.25 0.22 -10.85
N ARG A 11 17.58 0.10 -10.91
CA ARG A 11 18.27 -1.12 -11.38
C ARG A 11 17.99 -2.32 -10.49
N GLN A 12 17.86 -2.12 -9.17
CA GLN A 12 17.55 -3.19 -8.22
C GLN A 12 16.13 -3.75 -8.42
N VAL A 13 15.12 -2.89 -8.55
CA VAL A 13 13.75 -3.34 -8.82
C VAL A 13 13.69 -4.06 -10.16
N ILE A 14 14.29 -3.49 -11.19
CA ILE A 14 14.38 -4.12 -12.51
C ILE A 14 15.08 -5.49 -12.40
N GLY A 15 16.18 -5.59 -11.66
CA GLY A 15 16.90 -6.82 -11.41
C GLY A 15 16.05 -7.89 -10.70
N LEU A 16 15.35 -7.50 -9.62
CA LEU A 16 14.47 -8.41 -8.87
C LEU A 16 13.30 -8.92 -9.72
N VAL A 17 12.69 -8.06 -10.54
CA VAL A 17 11.55 -8.43 -11.39
C VAL A 17 11.97 -9.26 -12.59
N THR A 18 13.13 -8.97 -13.20
CA THR A 18 13.62 -9.70 -14.39
C THR A 18 14.22 -11.06 -14.06
N GLN A 19 14.79 -11.23 -12.87
CA GLN A 19 15.36 -12.53 -12.45
C GLN A 19 14.30 -13.59 -12.16
N ASP A 20 13.16 -13.21 -11.59
CA ASP A 20 12.23 -14.19 -11.02
C ASP A 20 10.91 -14.32 -11.83
N LYS A 21 10.65 -13.45 -12.80
CA LYS A 21 9.38 -13.37 -13.56
C LYS A 21 8.12 -13.37 -12.65
N THR A 22 8.30 -13.41 -11.34
CA THR A 22 7.24 -13.35 -10.33
C THR A 22 7.17 -11.94 -9.79
N ARG A 23 5.97 -11.38 -9.80
CA ARG A 23 5.71 -10.05 -9.23
C ARG A 23 5.60 -10.07 -7.69
N VAL A 24 5.81 -11.23 -7.08
CA VAL A 24 5.70 -11.41 -5.63
C VAL A 24 7.08 -11.25 -5.00
N ALA A 25 7.21 -10.25 -4.14
CA ALA A 25 8.44 -10.02 -3.41
C ALA A 25 8.61 -11.01 -2.23
N PRO A 26 9.83 -11.25 -1.76
CA PRO A 26 10.09 -12.13 -0.62
C PRO A 26 9.56 -11.60 0.73
N VAL A 27 9.14 -10.33 0.78
CA VAL A 27 8.49 -9.72 1.94
C VAL A 27 6.97 -9.83 1.80
N PRO A 28 6.25 -10.44 2.76
CA PRO A 28 4.81 -10.62 2.68
C PRO A 28 4.06 -9.30 2.54
N GLY A 29 3.16 -9.23 1.56
CA GLY A 29 2.36 -8.05 1.28
C GLY A 29 3.00 -7.07 0.30
N ILE A 30 4.22 -7.30 -0.14
CA ILE A 30 4.88 -6.53 -1.19
C ILE A 30 4.70 -7.21 -2.55
N SER A 31 4.41 -6.40 -3.56
CA SER A 31 4.41 -6.80 -4.96
C SER A 31 5.24 -5.81 -5.76
N LEU A 32 6.11 -6.30 -6.62
CA LEU A 32 6.91 -5.46 -7.50
C LEU A 32 6.10 -5.09 -8.74
N ILE A 33 6.26 -3.85 -9.19
CA ILE A 33 5.60 -3.30 -10.37
C ILE A 33 6.67 -3.03 -11.42
N TYR A 34 6.49 -3.60 -12.62
CA TYR A 34 7.37 -3.38 -13.75
C TYR A 34 6.60 -3.36 -15.05
N ALA A 35 6.95 -2.44 -15.94
CA ALA A 35 6.53 -2.42 -17.32
C ALA A 35 7.63 -1.77 -18.17
N ASP A 36 7.92 -2.35 -19.33
CA ASP A 36 8.88 -1.87 -20.32
C ASP A 36 8.22 -1.40 -21.62
N GLN A 37 6.90 -1.31 -21.61
CA GLN A 37 6.10 -0.82 -22.71
C GLN A 37 4.90 -0.01 -22.23
N HIS A 38 4.39 0.86 -23.07
CA HIS A 38 3.17 1.60 -22.81
C HIS A 38 1.98 0.64 -22.75
N TRP A 39 1.20 0.75 -21.68
CA TRP A 39 -0.10 0.10 -21.58
C TRP A 39 -1.19 1.17 -21.65
N ALA A 40 -1.97 1.12 -22.71
CA ALA A 40 -3.10 2.01 -22.89
C ALA A 40 -4.10 1.86 -21.74
N ARG A 41 -4.92 2.88 -21.56
CA ARG A 41 -5.98 2.93 -20.55
C ARG A 41 -6.81 1.65 -20.55
N GLN A 42 -6.81 0.93 -19.44
CA GLN A 42 -7.50 -0.35 -19.26
C GLN A 42 -8.04 -0.50 -17.83
N PRO A 43 -9.14 -1.25 -17.65
CA PRO A 43 -9.68 -1.52 -16.34
C PRO A 43 -8.69 -2.32 -15.48
N VAL A 44 -8.55 -1.90 -14.21
CA VAL A 44 -7.76 -2.60 -13.20
C VAL A 44 -8.54 -2.66 -11.88
N MET A 45 -8.34 -3.72 -11.12
CA MET A 45 -8.87 -3.85 -9.78
C MET A 45 -7.72 -3.74 -8.79
N TYR A 46 -7.70 -2.69 -8.00
CA TYR A 46 -6.72 -2.54 -6.94
C TYR A 46 -7.31 -2.93 -5.59
N GLN A 47 -6.49 -3.59 -4.78
CA GLN A 47 -6.75 -3.83 -3.36
C GLN A 47 -6.20 -2.65 -2.54
N PRO A 48 -6.64 -2.45 -1.29
CA PRO A 48 -6.07 -1.46 -0.40
C PRO A 48 -4.55 -1.60 -0.31
N ALA A 49 -3.82 -0.57 -0.72
CA ALA A 49 -2.37 -0.60 -0.84
C ALA A 49 -1.76 0.80 -0.88
N ILE A 50 -0.48 0.88 -0.58
CA ILE A 50 0.39 2.01 -0.85
C ILE A 50 1.22 1.66 -2.08
N VAL A 51 1.18 2.52 -3.11
CA VAL A 51 1.95 2.34 -4.35
C VAL A 51 3.04 3.40 -4.40
N ILE A 52 4.28 2.96 -4.57
CA ILE A 52 5.46 3.82 -4.69
C ILE A 52 6.16 3.48 -6.01
N LEU A 53 6.34 4.48 -6.85
CA LEU A 53 7.11 4.34 -8.09
C LEU A 53 8.52 4.88 -7.89
N PHE A 54 9.50 4.21 -8.48
CA PHE A 54 10.90 4.65 -8.53
C PHE A 54 11.22 5.28 -9.88
N GLN A 55 10.49 4.86 -10.91
CA GLN A 55 10.64 5.35 -12.28
C GLN A 55 9.34 5.18 -13.06
N GLY A 56 9.15 6.05 -14.04
CA GLY A 56 7.98 6.05 -14.90
C GLY A 56 6.79 6.78 -14.28
N GLN A 57 5.67 6.73 -14.98
CA GLN A 57 4.45 7.42 -14.60
C GLN A 57 3.24 6.54 -14.87
N LYS A 58 2.23 6.65 -14.02
CA LYS A 58 0.91 6.08 -14.24
C LYS A 58 -0.16 7.15 -14.09
N THR A 59 -1.23 6.99 -14.83
CA THR A 59 -2.43 7.82 -14.70
C THR A 59 -3.62 6.91 -14.41
N GLY A 60 -4.30 7.18 -13.31
CA GLY A 60 -5.54 6.51 -12.91
C GLY A 60 -6.76 7.38 -13.21
N TYR A 61 -7.84 6.76 -13.65
CA TYR A 61 -9.10 7.40 -14.02
C TYR A 61 -10.23 6.77 -13.19
N LEU A 62 -10.89 7.55 -12.34
CA LEU A 62 -12.04 7.12 -11.55
C LEU A 62 -13.20 8.09 -11.79
N GLY A 63 -14.15 7.71 -12.61
CA GLY A 63 -15.21 8.61 -13.08
C GLY A 63 -14.62 9.84 -13.75
N SER A 64 -14.94 11.04 -13.25
CA SER A 64 -14.38 12.32 -13.74
C SER A 64 -13.03 12.69 -13.10
N SER A 65 -12.56 11.94 -12.12
CA SER A 65 -11.30 12.23 -11.41
C SER A 65 -10.13 11.55 -12.11
N VAL A 66 -9.03 12.31 -12.26
CA VAL A 66 -7.78 11.83 -12.86
C VAL A 66 -6.66 11.97 -11.82
N PHE A 67 -5.90 10.89 -11.64
CA PHE A 67 -4.79 10.83 -10.70
C PHE A 67 -3.51 10.47 -11.46
N SER A 68 -2.57 11.39 -11.52
CA SER A 68 -1.23 11.10 -12.06
C SER A 68 -0.26 10.94 -10.91
N TYR A 69 0.54 9.89 -10.94
CA TYR A 69 1.56 9.62 -9.94
C TYR A 69 2.83 9.06 -10.59
N ASP A 70 3.94 9.45 -10.02
CA ASP A 70 5.30 9.20 -10.49
C ASP A 70 6.25 8.97 -9.30
N ALA A 71 7.56 9.05 -9.52
CA ALA A 71 8.56 8.85 -8.48
C ALA A 71 8.60 9.95 -7.38
N THR A 72 7.79 11.01 -7.49
CA THR A 72 7.73 12.09 -6.49
C THR A 72 6.58 11.92 -5.50
N LYS A 73 5.63 11.02 -5.79
CA LYS A 73 4.40 10.85 -5.01
C LYS A 73 4.11 9.37 -4.80
N TYR A 74 3.60 9.04 -3.62
CA TYR A 74 2.96 7.76 -3.40
C TYR A 74 1.44 7.85 -3.59
N LEU A 75 0.82 6.75 -3.98
CA LEU A 75 -0.62 6.59 -4.07
C LEU A 75 -1.10 5.70 -2.92
N MET A 76 -2.12 6.15 -2.20
CA MET A 76 -2.79 5.39 -1.15
C MET A 76 -4.18 4.99 -1.60
N LEU A 77 -4.45 3.70 -1.60
CA LEU A 77 -5.74 3.08 -1.92
C LEU A 77 -6.33 2.51 -0.64
N THR A 78 -7.53 2.95 -0.25
CA THR A 78 -8.15 2.56 1.03
C THR A 78 -9.31 1.59 0.89
N VAL A 79 -9.79 1.36 -0.32
CA VAL A 79 -10.86 0.43 -0.65
C VAL A 79 -10.54 -0.33 -1.93
N PRO A 80 -11.09 -1.54 -2.12
CA PRO A 80 -11.05 -2.18 -3.43
C PRO A 80 -11.80 -1.31 -4.44
N LEU A 81 -11.10 -0.83 -5.45
CA LEU A 81 -11.68 0.06 -6.46
C LEU A 81 -11.41 -0.46 -7.87
N PRO A 82 -12.46 -0.66 -8.68
CA PRO A 82 -12.30 -0.74 -10.11
C PRO A 82 -12.09 0.67 -10.67
N PHE A 83 -10.95 0.91 -11.29
CA PHE A 83 -10.71 2.13 -12.05
C PHE A 83 -9.86 1.82 -13.29
N GLU A 84 -9.78 2.74 -14.21
CA GLU A 84 -8.94 2.54 -15.38
C GLU A 84 -7.56 3.12 -15.12
N CYS A 85 -6.53 2.45 -15.64
CA CYS A 85 -5.16 2.87 -15.45
C CYS A 85 -4.40 2.84 -16.77
N GLU A 86 -3.61 3.86 -17.01
CA GLU A 86 -2.67 3.97 -18.11
C GLU A 86 -1.25 3.99 -17.57
N THR A 87 -0.34 3.24 -18.20
CA THR A 87 1.05 3.12 -17.80
C THR A 87 1.95 3.65 -18.90
N PHE A 88 2.80 4.62 -18.57
CA PHE A 88 3.76 5.20 -19.48
C PHE A 88 5.15 4.60 -19.23
N ALA A 89 5.61 3.78 -20.17
CA ALA A 89 6.92 3.12 -20.10
C ALA A 89 7.43 2.82 -21.50
N THR A 90 8.74 2.74 -21.64
CA THR A 90 9.46 2.25 -22.83
C THR A 90 10.60 1.32 -22.38
N PRO A 91 11.21 0.54 -23.27
CA PRO A 91 12.38 -0.28 -22.92
C PRO A 91 13.55 0.54 -22.37
N GLU A 92 13.74 1.78 -22.84
CA GLU A 92 14.80 2.70 -22.39
C GLU A 92 14.45 3.40 -21.08
N ALA A 93 13.15 3.57 -20.81
CA ALA A 93 12.60 4.20 -19.61
C ALA A 93 11.45 3.35 -19.05
N PRO A 94 11.75 2.17 -18.44
CA PRO A 94 10.71 1.30 -17.90
C PRO A 94 10.06 1.92 -16.66
N LEU A 95 8.81 1.55 -16.43
CA LEU A 95 8.16 1.81 -15.15
C LEU A 95 8.63 0.78 -14.12
N ALA A 96 9.06 1.24 -12.96
CA ALA A 96 9.46 0.40 -11.85
C ALA A 96 8.93 0.95 -10.53
N GLY A 97 8.45 0.07 -9.67
CA GLY A 97 7.90 0.44 -8.37
C GLY A 97 7.52 -0.75 -7.51
N LEU A 98 6.86 -0.49 -6.41
CA LEU A 98 6.27 -1.50 -5.55
C LEU A 98 4.85 -1.12 -5.12
N SER A 99 4.08 -2.14 -4.77
CA SER A 99 2.81 -2.03 -4.07
C SER A 99 2.93 -2.73 -2.72
N LEU A 100 2.61 -2.02 -1.66
CA LEU A 100 2.58 -2.50 -0.29
C LEU A 100 1.11 -2.65 0.11
N ARG A 101 0.64 -3.88 0.28
CA ARG A 101 -0.71 -4.17 0.77
C ARG A 101 -0.82 -3.79 2.25
N VAL A 102 -1.83 -3.00 2.58
CA VAL A 102 -2.09 -2.61 3.97
C VAL A 102 -2.80 -3.74 4.70
N ASP A 103 -2.14 -4.24 5.74
CA ASP A 103 -2.69 -5.23 6.67
C ASP A 103 -3.24 -4.50 7.90
N ALA A 104 -4.56 -4.62 8.13
CA ALA A 104 -5.21 -3.92 9.22
C ALA A 104 -4.75 -4.37 10.61
N LEU A 105 -4.39 -5.65 10.79
CA LEU A 105 -3.92 -6.12 12.09
C LEU A 105 -2.56 -5.48 12.42
N LYS A 106 -1.63 -5.47 11.46
CA LYS A 106 -0.34 -4.81 11.64
C LYS A 106 -0.47 -3.31 11.87
N LEU A 107 -1.47 -2.69 11.23
CA LEU A 107 -1.75 -1.28 11.44
C LEU A 107 -2.36 -1.02 12.82
N GLN A 108 -3.25 -1.89 13.30
CA GLN A 108 -3.76 -1.84 14.68
C GLN A 108 -2.64 -1.97 15.72
N ASP A 109 -1.72 -2.94 15.54
CA ASP A 109 -0.56 -3.09 16.42
C ASP A 109 0.32 -1.83 16.42
N LEU A 110 0.48 -1.18 15.27
CA LEU A 110 1.21 0.08 15.18
C LEU A 110 0.50 1.21 15.92
N LEU A 111 -0.83 1.31 15.82
CA LEU A 111 -1.63 2.32 16.54
C LEU A 111 -1.59 2.13 18.05
N ILE A 112 -1.61 0.88 18.53
CA ILE A 112 -1.45 0.57 19.96
C ILE A 112 -0.10 1.06 20.47
N ASP A 113 0.98 0.85 19.72
CA ASP A 113 2.32 1.30 20.12
C ASP A 113 2.50 2.82 20.08
N ILE A 114 1.76 3.52 19.19
CA ILE A 114 1.74 4.99 19.18
C ILE A 114 1.02 5.52 20.43
N GLY A 115 0.00 4.79 20.92
CA GLY A 115 -0.79 5.20 22.09
C GLY A 115 -1.81 6.28 21.75
N ASP A 116 -2.63 6.62 22.75
CA ASP A 116 -3.62 7.70 22.65
C ASP A 116 -3.02 9.09 22.96
N ASP A 117 -1.70 9.16 23.19
CA ASP A 117 -1.03 10.39 23.59
C ASP A 117 -0.75 11.34 22.42
N ASP A 118 -0.97 12.62 22.69
CA ASP A 118 -0.44 13.79 22.00
C ASP A 118 -0.92 14.11 20.58
N GLY A 119 -2.24 14.25 20.41
CA GLY A 119 -2.74 15.07 19.28
C GLY A 119 -2.65 14.40 17.91
N PHE A 120 -2.41 13.08 17.85
CA PHE A 120 -2.51 12.32 16.62
C PHE A 120 -3.97 12.03 16.27
N HIS A 121 -4.64 13.03 15.71
CA HIS A 121 -6.01 12.95 15.21
C HIS A 121 -6.06 13.36 13.74
N PRO A 122 -5.55 12.54 12.81
CA PRO A 122 -5.66 12.88 11.40
C PRO A 122 -7.13 12.93 10.99
N GLU A 123 -7.49 13.98 10.25
CA GLU A 123 -8.85 14.19 9.76
C GLU A 123 -9.34 12.99 8.95
N PRO A 124 -10.52 12.44 9.23
CA PRO A 124 -11.08 11.32 8.49
C PRO A 124 -11.22 11.64 7.01
N GLN A 125 -10.67 10.82 6.14
CA GLN A 125 -10.76 11.00 4.71
C GLN A 125 -11.68 9.95 4.11
N THR A 126 -12.67 10.39 3.34
CA THR A 126 -13.72 9.52 2.78
C THR A 126 -13.44 9.01 1.38
N ARG A 127 -12.49 9.61 0.66
CA ARG A 127 -12.12 9.19 -0.69
C ARG A 127 -11.41 7.84 -0.65
N GLY A 128 -11.60 7.02 -1.69
CA GLY A 128 -10.93 5.72 -1.82
C GLY A 128 -9.50 5.79 -2.35
N ILE A 129 -9.10 6.94 -2.93
CA ILE A 129 -7.78 7.18 -3.51
C ILE A 129 -7.23 8.50 -2.99
N HIS A 130 -5.99 8.47 -2.54
CA HIS A 130 -5.23 9.65 -2.08
C HIS A 130 -3.83 9.63 -2.68
N SER A 131 -3.24 10.79 -2.86
CA SER A 131 -1.85 10.93 -3.30
C SER A 131 -1.17 11.99 -2.46
N ALA A 132 0.07 11.72 -2.04
CA ALA A 132 0.89 12.66 -1.30
C ALA A 132 2.35 12.60 -1.78
N LEU A 133 3.13 13.64 -1.47
CA LEU A 133 4.54 13.67 -1.77
C LEU A 133 5.27 12.56 -1.00
N LEU A 134 6.20 11.91 -1.66
CA LEU A 134 7.10 10.94 -1.04
C LEU A 134 8.15 11.72 -0.23
N THR A 135 8.18 11.52 1.09
CA THR A 135 9.17 12.17 1.95
C THR A 135 10.53 11.48 1.86
N GLU A 136 11.58 12.15 2.31
CA GLU A 136 12.94 11.58 2.32
C GLU A 136 13.01 10.33 3.22
N GLU A 137 12.32 10.35 4.36
CA GLU A 137 12.25 9.21 5.29
C GLU A 137 11.56 8.01 4.65
N MET A 138 10.43 8.22 3.96
CA MET A 138 9.74 7.16 3.23
C MET A 138 10.61 6.60 2.11
N LEU A 139 11.32 7.46 1.39
CA LEU A 139 12.23 7.04 0.34
C LEU A 139 13.34 6.17 0.92
N CYS A 140 14.02 6.62 1.98
CA CYS A 140 15.08 5.86 2.67
C CYS A 140 14.57 4.49 3.19
N ALA A 141 13.37 4.45 3.79
CA ALA A 141 12.78 3.21 4.25
C ALA A 141 12.48 2.26 3.08
N THR A 142 11.96 2.78 1.98
CA THR A 142 11.64 1.99 0.78
C THR A 142 12.90 1.44 0.13
N GLU A 143 13.97 2.21 0.11
CA GLU A 143 15.29 1.79 -0.38
C GLU A 143 15.85 0.63 0.45
N ARG A 144 15.82 0.73 1.79
CA ARG A 144 16.22 -0.36 2.68
C ARG A 144 15.34 -1.60 2.49
N LEU A 145 14.04 -1.42 2.23
CA LEU A 145 13.14 -2.53 1.93
C LEU A 145 13.60 -3.30 0.68
N LEU A 146 14.01 -2.58 -0.37
CA LEU A 146 14.55 -3.22 -1.58
C LEU A 146 15.89 -3.93 -1.31
N ASP A 147 16.74 -3.35 -0.46
CA ASP A 147 18.03 -3.95 -0.12
C ASP A 147 17.86 -5.28 0.62
N VAL A 148 17.00 -5.35 1.63
CA VAL A 148 16.76 -6.59 2.38
C VAL A 148 16.08 -7.68 1.57
N MET A 149 15.39 -7.34 0.47
CA MET A 149 14.80 -8.33 -0.43
C MET A 149 15.83 -9.16 -1.22
N LYS A 150 17.10 -8.77 -1.22
CA LYS A 150 18.18 -9.51 -1.88
C LYS A 150 18.55 -10.80 -1.13
N ASP A 151 18.33 -10.84 0.17
CA ASP A 151 18.56 -12.00 1.02
C ASP A 151 17.23 -12.49 1.62
N PRO A 152 16.85 -13.77 1.43
CA PRO A 152 15.58 -14.30 1.96
C PRO A 152 15.49 -14.29 3.48
N ARG A 153 16.60 -14.32 4.22
CA ARG A 153 16.64 -14.26 5.68
C ARG A 153 16.36 -12.81 6.12
N ASP A 154 17.04 -11.85 5.52
CA ASP A 154 16.86 -10.43 5.81
C ASP A 154 15.45 -9.98 5.43
N ALA A 155 14.94 -10.39 4.27
CA ALA A 155 13.58 -10.12 3.85
C ALA A 155 12.53 -10.60 4.87
N ARG A 156 12.74 -11.80 5.45
CA ARG A 156 11.83 -12.38 6.44
C ARG A 156 11.90 -11.69 7.79
N VAL A 157 13.09 -11.27 8.24
CA VAL A 157 13.31 -10.72 9.58
C VAL A 157 13.17 -9.20 9.59
N LEU A 158 13.82 -8.51 8.68
CA LEU A 158 13.87 -7.04 8.64
C LEU A 158 12.73 -6.44 7.80
N GLY A 159 12.30 -7.14 6.74
CA GLY A 159 11.25 -6.64 5.86
C GLY A 159 9.99 -6.18 6.58
N PRO A 160 9.38 -6.97 7.50
CA PRO A 160 8.21 -6.56 8.25
C PRO A 160 8.43 -5.30 9.12
N GLN A 161 9.64 -5.10 9.65
CA GLN A 161 9.98 -3.91 10.45
C GLN A 161 10.00 -2.65 9.58
N ILE A 162 10.61 -2.76 8.41
CA ILE A 162 10.69 -1.64 7.46
C ILE A 162 9.29 -1.32 6.89
N VAL A 163 8.46 -2.33 6.62
CA VAL A 163 7.06 -2.13 6.23
C VAL A 163 6.31 -1.34 7.33
N ARG A 164 6.52 -1.69 8.60
CA ARG A 164 5.94 -0.96 9.73
C ARG A 164 6.39 0.49 9.77
N GLU A 165 7.67 0.76 9.51
CA GLU A 165 8.22 2.12 9.43
C GLU A 165 7.56 2.92 8.29
N ILE A 166 7.40 2.33 7.10
CA ILE A 166 6.69 2.99 5.98
C ILE A 166 5.26 3.33 6.37
N LEU A 167 4.53 2.40 7.01
CA LEU A 167 3.16 2.64 7.50
C LEU A 167 3.13 3.79 8.53
N TYR A 168 4.10 3.86 9.42
CA TYR A 168 4.23 4.94 10.39
C TYR A 168 4.40 6.30 9.70
N HIS A 169 5.28 6.41 8.71
CA HIS A 169 5.45 7.66 7.95
C HIS A 169 4.19 8.06 7.18
N VAL A 170 3.44 7.11 6.62
CA VAL A 170 2.14 7.39 5.98
C VAL A 170 1.12 7.89 6.99
N LEU A 171 1.09 7.31 8.21
CA LEU A 171 0.22 7.76 9.30
C LEU A 171 0.51 9.21 9.70
N GLN A 172 1.78 9.57 9.82
CA GLN A 172 2.21 10.94 10.16
C GLN A 172 2.01 11.95 9.02
N GLY A 173 1.77 11.46 7.81
CA GLY A 173 1.63 12.28 6.61
C GLY A 173 0.18 12.63 6.25
N PRO A 174 -0.01 13.31 5.11
CA PRO A 174 -1.34 13.74 4.65
C PRO A 174 -2.35 12.61 4.41
N CYS A 175 -1.89 11.37 4.22
CA CYS A 175 -2.76 10.19 4.03
C CYS A 175 -3.07 9.43 5.33
N GLY A 176 -2.65 9.93 6.50
CA GLY A 176 -2.86 9.26 7.79
C GLY A 176 -4.33 9.00 8.09
N GLY A 177 -5.20 9.99 7.89
CA GLY A 177 -6.65 9.83 8.09
C GLY A 177 -7.29 8.80 7.16
N ALA A 178 -6.79 8.67 5.93
CA ALA A 178 -7.23 7.64 5.00
C ALA A 178 -6.81 6.24 5.48
N LEU A 179 -5.60 6.11 6.02
CA LEU A 179 -5.08 4.87 6.56
C LEU A 179 -5.86 4.43 7.82
N LEU A 180 -6.21 5.36 8.72
CA LEU A 180 -7.07 5.09 9.88
C LEU A 180 -8.47 4.65 9.48
N ALA A 181 -9.08 5.32 8.49
CA ALA A 181 -10.41 4.95 7.99
C ALA A 181 -10.45 3.52 7.44
N LEU A 182 -9.34 3.02 6.90
CA LEU A 182 -9.21 1.63 6.45
C LEU A 182 -9.32 0.65 7.63
N VAL A 183 -8.62 0.90 8.74
CA VAL A 183 -8.71 0.06 9.96
C VAL A 183 -10.13 0.05 10.51
N SER A 184 -10.73 1.21 10.68
CA SER A 184 -12.09 1.34 11.22
C SER A 184 -13.11 0.56 10.39
N ARG A 185 -13.04 0.65 9.07
CA ARG A 185 -13.92 -0.12 8.17
C ARG A 185 -13.71 -1.63 8.31
N GLN A 186 -12.47 -2.10 8.33
CA GLN A 186 -12.19 -3.54 8.46
C GLN A 186 -12.64 -4.09 9.81
N THR A 187 -12.50 -3.33 10.88
CA THR A 187 -13.00 -3.69 12.21
C THR A 187 -14.52 -3.83 12.21
N GLN A 188 -15.25 -2.87 11.63
CA GLN A 188 -16.71 -2.95 11.50
C GLN A 188 -17.16 -4.14 10.68
N PHE A 189 -16.54 -4.40 9.52
CA PHE A 189 -16.84 -5.59 8.70
C PHE A 189 -16.56 -6.89 9.46
N SER A 190 -15.51 -6.97 10.24
CA SER A 190 -15.18 -8.14 11.05
C SER A 190 -16.20 -8.39 12.17
N GLN A 191 -16.72 -7.32 12.78
CA GLN A 191 -17.79 -7.39 13.78
C GLN A 191 -19.11 -7.87 13.16
N ILE A 192 -19.52 -7.29 12.03
CA ILE A 192 -20.73 -7.70 11.28
C ILE A 192 -20.61 -9.17 10.84
N ALA A 193 -19.48 -9.58 10.27
CA ALA A 193 -19.27 -10.96 9.84
C ALA A 193 -19.28 -11.96 11.01
N ARG A 194 -18.88 -11.54 12.21
CA ARG A 194 -18.95 -12.33 13.44
C ARG A 194 -20.37 -12.46 13.92
N ALA A 195 -21.13 -11.36 13.91
CA ALA A 195 -22.54 -11.35 14.27
C ALA A 195 -23.35 -12.23 13.32
N LEU A 196 -23.17 -12.11 12.01
CA LEU A 196 -23.83 -12.94 11.02
C LEU A 196 -23.55 -14.44 11.22
N ARG A 197 -22.28 -14.82 11.41
CA ARG A 197 -21.92 -16.23 11.70
C ARG A 197 -22.57 -16.75 12.98
N ARG A 198 -22.69 -15.91 14.02
CA ARG A 198 -23.34 -16.29 15.26
C ARG A 198 -24.86 -16.49 15.05
N ILE A 199 -25.49 -15.64 14.26
CA ILE A 199 -26.89 -15.80 13.86
C ILE A 199 -27.06 -17.09 13.07
N GLU A 200 -26.23 -17.38 12.07
CA GLU A 200 -26.28 -18.59 11.26
C GLU A 200 -26.16 -19.88 12.09
N HIS A 201 -25.25 -19.88 13.09
CA HIS A 201 -25.05 -21.07 13.95
C HIS A 201 -26.08 -21.23 15.07
N HIS A 202 -26.74 -20.14 15.47
CA HIS A 202 -27.66 -20.11 16.62
C HIS A 202 -29.03 -19.52 16.26
N PHE A 203 -29.44 -19.63 14.99
CA PHE A 203 -30.70 -19.00 14.53
C PHE A 203 -31.97 -19.56 15.21
N THR A 204 -31.89 -20.72 15.86
CA THR A 204 -32.97 -21.31 16.64
C THR A 204 -32.98 -20.85 18.11
N ASP A 205 -31.93 -20.18 18.57
CA ASP A 205 -31.82 -19.73 19.95
C ASP A 205 -32.34 -18.28 20.08
N SER A 206 -32.78 -17.90 21.28
CA SER A 206 -33.13 -16.51 21.55
C SER A 206 -31.85 -15.64 21.61
N LEU A 207 -31.53 -14.93 20.53
CA LEU A 207 -30.40 -14.02 20.47
C LEU A 207 -30.80 -12.62 20.96
N SER A 208 -30.09 -12.08 21.94
CA SER A 208 -30.18 -10.66 22.30
C SER A 208 -29.07 -9.87 21.66
N VAL A 209 -29.30 -8.56 21.45
CA VAL A 209 -28.30 -7.66 20.84
C VAL A 209 -27.03 -7.57 21.69
N ASP A 210 -27.13 -7.76 23.01
CA ASP A 210 -26.00 -7.73 23.94
C ASP A 210 -25.08 -8.96 23.81
N LEU A 211 -25.50 -9.98 23.09
CA LEU A 211 -24.74 -11.22 22.85
C LEU A 211 -24.08 -11.28 21.46
N LEU A 212 -24.34 -10.29 20.59
CA LEU A 212 -23.78 -10.19 19.22
C LEU A 212 -22.55 -9.31 19.17
#